data_a8f1e64dcfccc994f72a8232a004563c
#
_entry.id   a8f1e64dcfccc994f72a8232a004563c
#
_cell.length_a   1.000
_cell.length_b   1.000
_cell.length_c   1.000
_cell.angle_alpha   90.00
_cell.angle_beta   90.00
_cell.angle_gamma   90.00
#
_symmetry.space_group_name_H-M   'P 1'
#
loop_
_entity.id
_entity.type
_entity.pdbx_description
1 polymer ?
#
loop_
_entity_poly.entity_id
_entity_poly.type
_entity_poly.pdbx_seq_one_letter_code
_entity_poly.pdbx_strand_id
1 'polypeptide(L)'
;FPGERLPLSTFFYDCWAISDMDAMCSFTAEQEYAKATYSDYIKERDEEWMDFLKMYAGDQVISCLFQSKDTVNEIPCAVMSVPVKNVLQAERRLQSLLYTSPKEVDAPPVPQAYPDYHLYPKAKGYRYYILPRNTLLTQLTGITESALYTYVCFYRGHLLMAPDVVSLTAYIDAMENEEVLDGIPL
;
A
#
# COMPACT_ATOMS: atom_id res chain seq x y z
N PHE A 1 -6.26 19.65 2.60
CA PHE A 1 -5.30 19.18 1.59
C PHE A 1 -5.83 19.57 0.22
N PRO A 2 -5.38 20.69 -0.34
CA PRO A 2 -5.82 21.09 -1.66
C PRO A 2 -5.24 20.10 -2.68
N GLY A 3 -6.09 19.37 -3.35
CA GLY A 3 -5.73 18.54 -4.49
C GLY A 3 -5.88 17.03 -4.33
N GLU A 4 -6.31 16.53 -3.18
CA GLU A 4 -6.64 15.11 -3.06
C GLU A 4 -7.92 14.81 -3.84
N ARG A 5 -7.84 13.78 -4.65
CA ARG A 5 -8.94 13.32 -5.50
C ARG A 5 -9.34 11.91 -5.10
N LEU A 6 -10.63 11.65 -5.00
CA LEU A 6 -11.19 10.33 -4.77
C LEU A 6 -12.12 9.96 -5.93
N PRO A 7 -12.35 8.66 -6.21
CA PRO A 7 -13.36 8.24 -7.17
C PRO A 7 -14.72 8.89 -6.88
N LEU A 8 -15.43 9.31 -7.93
CA LEU A 8 -16.74 9.98 -7.79
C LEU A 8 -17.76 9.12 -7.01
N SER A 9 -17.64 7.81 -7.13
CA SER A 9 -18.50 6.83 -6.44
C SER A 9 -18.07 6.52 -4.99
N THR A 10 -17.14 7.29 -4.41
CA THR A 10 -16.70 7.12 -3.03
C THR A 10 -17.84 7.44 -2.07
N PHE A 11 -18.14 6.51 -1.17
CA PHE A 11 -19.17 6.67 -0.15
C PHE A 11 -18.63 6.66 1.28
N PHE A 12 -17.35 6.31 1.46
CA PHE A 12 -16.63 6.41 2.72
C PHE A 12 -15.16 6.75 2.44
N TYR A 13 -14.59 7.63 3.24
CA TYR A 13 -13.16 7.88 3.24
C TYR A 13 -12.69 8.28 4.65
N ASP A 14 -11.41 8.06 4.92
CA ASP A 14 -10.74 8.46 6.14
C ASP A 14 -9.32 8.92 5.83
N CYS A 15 -8.76 9.75 6.71
CA CYS A 15 -7.44 10.31 6.56
C CYS A 15 -6.68 10.28 7.89
N TRP A 16 -5.46 9.75 7.85
CA TRP A 16 -4.55 9.75 8.98
C TRP A 16 -3.35 10.64 8.69
N ALA A 17 -3.05 11.54 9.61
CA ALA A 17 -1.80 12.28 9.61
C ALA A 17 -0.77 11.56 10.47
N ILE A 18 0.44 11.44 9.95
CA ILE A 18 1.58 10.84 10.64
C ILE A 18 2.48 11.98 11.07
N SER A 19 2.43 12.35 12.34
CA SER A 19 3.22 13.48 12.86
C SER A 19 4.70 13.12 13.10
N ASP A 20 4.98 11.86 13.38
CA ASP A 20 6.33 11.34 13.61
C ASP A 20 6.42 9.90 13.12
N MET A 21 7.06 9.72 11.97
CA MET A 21 7.21 8.42 11.32
C MET A 21 8.13 7.50 12.14
N ASP A 22 9.17 8.03 12.75
CA ASP A 22 10.10 7.25 13.58
C ASP A 22 9.42 6.69 14.82
N ALA A 23 8.67 7.55 15.53
CA ALA A 23 7.92 7.14 16.70
C ALA A 23 6.84 6.11 16.35
N MET A 24 6.14 6.30 15.24
CA MET A 24 5.13 5.36 14.76
C MET A 24 5.72 4.00 14.43
N CYS A 25 6.81 3.95 13.67
CA CYS A 25 7.48 2.69 13.32
C CYS A 25 8.00 1.97 14.56
N SER A 26 8.59 2.70 15.52
CA SER A 26 9.10 2.14 16.77
C SER A 26 7.97 1.55 17.61
N PHE A 27 6.87 2.27 17.76
CA PHE A 27 5.69 1.80 18.51
C PHE A 27 5.09 0.53 17.88
N THR A 28 4.94 0.51 16.55
CA THR A 28 4.40 -0.66 15.85
C THR A 28 5.33 -1.87 15.99
N ALA A 29 6.65 -1.66 15.89
CA ALA A 29 7.64 -2.71 16.08
C ALA A 29 7.57 -3.32 17.49
N GLU A 30 7.48 -2.50 18.54
CA GLU A 30 7.33 -2.98 19.92
C GLU A 30 6.07 -3.84 20.09
N GLN A 31 4.94 -3.42 19.53
CA GLN A 31 3.69 -4.17 19.60
C GLN A 31 3.78 -5.53 18.88
N GLU A 32 4.41 -5.56 17.71
CA GLU A 32 4.55 -6.78 16.94
C GLU A 32 5.60 -7.73 17.54
N TYR A 33 6.74 -7.21 18.02
CA TYR A 33 7.82 -8.04 18.60
C TYR A 33 7.48 -8.62 19.97
N ALA A 34 6.50 -8.07 20.68
CA ALA A 34 5.96 -8.64 21.89
C ALA A 34 5.20 -9.96 21.65
N LYS A 35 4.82 -10.25 20.41
CA LYS A 35 4.20 -11.52 20.04
C LYS A 35 5.27 -12.60 19.93
N ALA A 36 5.12 -13.69 20.69
CA ALA A 36 6.12 -14.76 20.87
C ALA A 36 6.52 -15.56 19.62
N THR A 37 5.98 -15.24 18.45
CA THR A 37 6.15 -15.98 17.18
C THR A 37 7.10 -15.31 16.19
N TYR A 38 7.77 -14.22 16.58
CA TYR A 38 8.67 -13.50 15.68
C TYR A 38 10.06 -14.14 15.63
N SER A 39 10.42 -14.66 14.45
CA SER A 39 11.80 -15.06 14.16
C SER A 39 12.67 -13.83 13.88
N ASP A 40 14.00 -13.96 14.07
CA ASP A 40 14.94 -12.88 13.76
C ASP A 40 14.88 -12.45 12.28
N TYR A 41 14.61 -13.40 11.39
CA TYR A 41 14.37 -13.13 9.97
C TYR A 41 13.20 -12.19 9.73
N ILE A 42 12.07 -12.38 10.43
CA ILE A 42 10.90 -11.50 10.31
C ILE A 42 11.21 -10.12 10.83
N LYS A 43 11.95 -10.01 11.95
CA LYS A 43 12.39 -8.71 12.50
C LYS A 43 13.27 -7.95 11.52
N GLU A 44 14.26 -8.59 10.92
CA GLU A 44 15.13 -7.97 9.90
C GLU A 44 14.30 -7.43 8.72
N ARG A 45 13.31 -8.19 8.27
CA ARG A 45 12.41 -7.77 7.19
C ARG A 45 11.54 -6.59 7.57
N ASP A 46 11.00 -6.59 8.76
CA ASP A 46 10.16 -5.49 9.25
C ASP A 46 11.00 -4.21 9.42
N GLU A 47 12.26 -4.32 9.85
CA GLU A 47 13.19 -3.19 9.90
C GLU A 47 13.46 -2.60 8.49
N GLU A 48 13.66 -3.45 7.48
CA GLU A 48 13.80 -3.00 6.09
C GLU A 48 12.56 -2.26 5.57
N TRP A 49 11.36 -2.73 5.93
CA TRP A 49 10.11 -2.04 5.59
C TRP A 49 9.96 -0.71 6.33
N MET A 50 10.32 -0.65 7.60
CA MET A 50 10.33 0.60 8.37
C MET A 50 11.29 1.63 7.76
N ASP A 51 12.49 1.21 7.39
CA ASP A 51 13.46 2.08 6.70
C ASP A 51 12.92 2.59 5.36
N PHE A 52 12.23 1.74 4.62
CA PHE A 52 11.55 2.14 3.39
C PHE A 52 10.52 3.24 3.66
N LEU A 53 9.68 3.09 4.67
CA LEU A 53 8.66 4.08 5.03
C LEU A 53 9.27 5.40 5.46
N LYS A 54 10.27 5.38 6.34
CA LYS A 54 10.98 6.57 6.81
C LYS A 54 11.62 7.34 5.68
N MET A 55 12.13 6.65 4.67
CA MET A 55 12.82 7.26 3.54
C MET A 55 11.86 7.81 2.49
N TYR A 56 10.77 7.10 2.18
CA TYR A 56 9.95 7.36 1.00
C TYR A 56 8.51 7.77 1.29
N ALA A 57 7.91 7.33 2.39
CA ALA A 57 6.51 7.65 2.68
C ALA A 57 6.35 9.12 3.10
N GLY A 58 5.26 9.72 2.66
CA GLY A 58 4.80 11.00 3.16
C GLY A 58 4.11 10.86 4.53
N ASP A 59 3.62 11.97 5.04
CA ASP A 59 3.06 12.12 6.38
C ASP A 59 1.54 11.91 6.46
N GLN A 60 0.95 11.34 5.40
CA GLN A 60 -0.49 11.21 5.29
C GLN A 60 -0.91 9.90 4.65
N VAL A 61 -1.93 9.26 5.20
CA VAL A 61 -2.58 8.08 4.62
C VAL A 61 -4.05 8.39 4.41
N ILE A 62 -4.55 8.14 3.21
CA ILE A 62 -5.96 8.27 2.87
C ILE A 62 -6.49 6.89 2.50
N SER A 63 -7.63 6.51 3.05
CA SER A 63 -8.37 5.33 2.60
C SER A 63 -9.73 5.71 2.06
N CYS A 64 -10.22 4.97 1.09
CA CYS A 64 -11.55 5.13 0.56
C CYS A 64 -12.21 3.79 0.21
N LEU A 65 -13.55 3.79 0.35
CA LEU A 65 -14.43 2.76 -0.18
C LEU A 65 -15.28 3.39 -1.28
N PHE A 66 -15.33 2.74 -2.42
CA PHE A 66 -16.05 3.25 -3.60
C PHE A 66 -16.66 2.10 -4.40
N GLN A 67 -17.59 2.42 -5.30
CA GLN A 67 -18.20 1.44 -6.20
C GLN A 67 -17.49 1.47 -7.55
N SER A 68 -17.17 0.28 -8.07
CA SER A 68 -16.73 0.15 -9.45
C SER A 68 -17.93 0.00 -10.37
N LYS A 69 -17.87 0.64 -11.53
CA LYS A 69 -18.90 0.49 -12.59
C LYS A 69 -18.91 -0.90 -13.21
N ASP A 70 -17.79 -1.60 -13.14
CA ASP A 70 -17.59 -2.89 -13.81
C ASP A 70 -17.81 -4.09 -12.88
N THR A 71 -18.12 -3.88 -11.61
CA THR A 71 -18.41 -4.98 -10.68
C THR A 71 -19.87 -5.39 -10.74
N VAL A 72 -20.09 -6.59 -11.25
CA VAL A 72 -21.42 -7.25 -11.24
C VAL A 72 -21.84 -7.61 -9.80
N ASN A 73 -20.91 -7.63 -8.86
CA ASN A 73 -21.13 -7.90 -7.46
C ASN A 73 -21.09 -6.60 -6.65
N GLU A 74 -22.00 -6.45 -5.71
CA GLU A 74 -22.12 -5.28 -4.83
C GLU A 74 -20.96 -5.13 -3.81
N ILE A 75 -19.82 -5.77 -4.06
CA ILE A 75 -18.65 -5.69 -3.17
C ILE A 75 -17.96 -4.35 -3.43
N PRO A 76 -17.83 -3.50 -2.41
CA PRO A 76 -17.11 -2.25 -2.56
C PRO A 76 -15.63 -2.46 -2.91
N CYS A 77 -15.09 -1.59 -3.73
CA CYS A 77 -13.65 -1.45 -3.91
C CYS A 77 -13.05 -0.66 -2.73
N ALA A 78 -11.83 -1.01 -2.36
CA ALA A 78 -11.11 -0.36 -1.28
C ALA A 78 -9.68 -0.03 -1.72
N VAL A 79 -9.24 1.20 -1.46
CA VAL A 79 -7.87 1.63 -1.70
C VAL A 79 -7.37 2.48 -0.55
N MET A 80 -6.14 2.24 -0.15
CA MET A 80 -5.35 3.16 0.67
C MET A 80 -4.26 3.80 -0.17
N SER A 81 -4.00 5.06 0.08
CA SER A 81 -3.03 5.86 -0.66
C SER A 81 -2.11 6.59 0.31
N VAL A 82 -0.81 6.52 0.05
CA VAL A 82 0.21 7.28 0.77
C VAL A 82 1.09 8.02 -0.23
N PRO A 83 1.33 9.34 -0.03
CA PRO A 83 2.27 10.09 -0.87
C PRO A 83 3.68 9.50 -0.78
N VAL A 84 4.40 9.49 -1.89
CA VAL A 84 5.76 8.93 -1.97
C VAL A 84 6.74 9.99 -2.45
N LYS A 85 7.82 10.13 -1.72
CA LYS A 85 8.97 10.93 -2.12
C LYS A 85 9.81 10.11 -3.10
N ASN A 86 10.20 10.70 -4.23
CA ASN A 86 11.05 10.05 -5.21
C ASN A 86 10.56 8.66 -5.64
N VAL A 87 9.45 8.64 -6.38
CA VAL A 87 8.75 7.41 -6.81
C VAL A 87 9.68 6.39 -7.48
N LEU A 88 10.60 6.85 -8.34
CA LEU A 88 11.49 5.95 -9.06
C LEU A 88 12.44 5.17 -8.12
N GLN A 89 13.00 5.86 -7.13
CA GLN A 89 13.85 5.21 -6.14
C GLN A 89 13.03 4.35 -5.18
N ALA A 90 11.87 4.81 -4.77
CA ALA A 90 10.95 4.04 -3.94
C ALA A 90 10.55 2.73 -4.62
N GLU A 91 10.18 2.77 -5.89
CA GLU A 91 9.82 1.56 -6.64
C GLU A 91 11.00 0.59 -6.76
N ARG A 92 12.21 1.08 -7.07
CA ARG A 92 13.42 0.26 -7.09
C ARG A 92 13.71 -0.38 -5.73
N ARG A 93 13.52 0.37 -4.64
CA ARG A 93 13.72 -0.16 -3.29
C ARG A 93 12.67 -1.22 -2.95
N LEU A 94 11.41 -0.99 -3.30
CA LEU A 94 10.34 -1.97 -3.14
C LEU A 94 10.67 -3.27 -3.88
N GLN A 95 11.07 -3.18 -5.13
CA GLN A 95 11.51 -4.33 -5.92
C GLN A 95 12.66 -5.07 -5.22
N SER A 96 13.67 -4.37 -4.75
CA SER A 96 14.80 -4.96 -4.02
C SER A 96 14.32 -5.72 -2.77
N LEU A 97 13.39 -5.17 -2.00
CA LEU A 97 12.83 -5.82 -0.82
C LEU A 97 12.05 -7.09 -1.16
N LEU A 98 11.33 -7.09 -2.28
CA LEU A 98 10.55 -8.24 -2.72
C LEU A 98 11.41 -9.38 -3.29
N TYR A 99 12.56 -9.05 -3.90
CA TYR A 99 13.43 -10.00 -4.58
C TYR A 99 14.60 -10.50 -3.77
N THR A 100 14.84 -9.97 -2.58
CA THR A 100 15.93 -10.45 -1.73
C THR A 100 15.64 -11.87 -1.29
N SER A 101 16.49 -12.81 -1.71
CA SER A 101 16.41 -14.19 -1.24
C SER A 101 16.65 -14.25 0.26
N PRO A 102 15.95 -15.12 0.98
CA PRO A 102 16.23 -15.37 2.39
C PRO A 102 17.69 -15.78 2.56
N LYS A 103 18.41 -15.14 3.48
CA LYS A 103 19.80 -15.47 3.79
C LYS A 103 19.93 -16.76 4.60
N GLU A 104 18.85 -17.25 5.18
CA GLU A 104 18.82 -18.43 6.02
C GLU A 104 18.05 -19.57 5.37
N VAL A 105 18.64 -20.78 5.44
CA VAL A 105 18.10 -22.01 4.84
C VAL A 105 16.76 -22.43 5.46
N ASP A 106 16.50 -22.01 6.69
CA ASP A 106 15.31 -22.38 7.46
C ASP A 106 14.19 -21.32 7.42
N ALA A 107 14.40 -20.21 6.70
CA ALA A 107 13.35 -19.22 6.54
C ALA A 107 12.23 -19.76 5.64
N PRO A 108 10.96 -19.61 6.01
CA PRO A 108 9.88 -20.00 5.12
C PRO A 108 10.03 -19.28 3.78
N PRO A 109 9.78 -19.97 2.64
CA PRO A 109 9.89 -19.36 1.34
C PRO A 109 9.00 -18.12 1.29
N VAL A 110 9.62 -16.96 1.10
CA VAL A 110 8.89 -15.74 0.84
C VAL A 110 8.23 -15.91 -0.53
N PRO A 111 6.90 -15.80 -0.64
CA PRO A 111 6.25 -15.85 -1.93
C PRO A 111 6.90 -14.81 -2.84
N GLN A 112 7.39 -15.25 -3.99
CA GLN A 112 7.95 -14.31 -4.96
C GLN A 112 6.83 -13.41 -5.45
N ALA A 113 6.96 -12.12 -5.20
CA ALA A 113 6.13 -11.16 -5.89
C ALA A 113 6.56 -11.14 -7.35
N TYR A 114 5.63 -11.37 -8.24
CA TYR A 114 5.91 -11.34 -9.68
C TYR A 114 5.81 -9.89 -10.17
N PRO A 115 6.91 -9.27 -10.62
CA PRO A 115 6.95 -7.84 -10.92
C PRO A 115 6.27 -7.46 -12.23
N ASP A 116 5.96 -8.43 -13.08
CA ASP A 116 5.56 -8.16 -14.45
C ASP A 116 4.05 -8.19 -14.68
N TYR A 117 3.25 -8.16 -13.61
CA TYR A 117 1.82 -8.03 -13.77
C TYR A 117 1.46 -6.58 -14.10
N HIS A 118 1.10 -6.34 -15.35
CA HIS A 118 0.47 -5.10 -15.75
C HIS A 118 -0.97 -5.08 -15.26
N LEU A 119 -1.37 -3.97 -14.67
CA LEU A 119 -2.78 -3.71 -14.46
C LEU A 119 -3.52 -3.80 -15.79
N TYR A 120 -4.77 -4.24 -15.78
CA TYR A 120 -5.62 -4.52 -16.91
C TYR A 120 -5.61 -3.41 -17.98
N PRO A 121 -6.10 -3.70 -19.23
CA PRO A 121 -5.88 -2.84 -20.39
C PRO A 121 -6.31 -1.38 -20.24
N LYS A 122 -7.19 -1.06 -19.30
CA LYS A 122 -7.63 0.30 -19.03
C LYS A 122 -6.60 1.13 -18.25
N ALA A 123 -5.87 0.50 -17.33
CA ALA A 123 -4.82 1.14 -16.53
C ALA A 123 -3.42 0.93 -17.17
N LYS A 124 -3.30 1.17 -18.45
CA LYS A 124 -2.09 0.89 -19.25
C LYS A 124 -0.83 1.54 -18.66
N GLY A 125 0.23 0.74 -18.56
CA GLY A 125 1.55 1.22 -18.19
C GLY A 125 1.83 1.21 -16.68
N TYR A 126 0.87 0.84 -15.85
CA TYR A 126 1.08 0.70 -14.41
C TYR A 126 1.35 -0.75 -14.05
N ARG A 127 2.30 -0.94 -13.12
CA ARG A 127 2.66 -2.25 -12.55
C ARG A 127 2.11 -2.34 -11.15
N TYR A 128 1.65 -3.53 -10.75
CA TYR A 128 1.35 -3.79 -9.37
C TYR A 128 2.26 -4.89 -8.81
N TYR A 129 2.44 -4.85 -7.50
CA TYR A 129 3.23 -5.82 -6.76
C TYR A 129 2.35 -6.50 -5.73
N ILE A 130 2.66 -7.74 -5.40
CA ILE A 130 1.97 -8.46 -4.34
C ILE A 130 2.94 -8.59 -3.17
N LEU A 131 2.59 -7.99 -2.05
CA LEU A 131 3.37 -8.10 -0.82
C LEU A 131 3.09 -9.46 -0.17
N PRO A 132 4.12 -10.20 0.26
CA PRO A 132 3.93 -11.50 0.94
C PRO A 132 3.19 -11.38 2.26
N ARG A 133 3.36 -10.26 2.96
CA ARG A 133 2.57 -9.80 4.10
C ARG A 133 2.46 -8.29 4.02
N ASN A 134 1.38 -7.75 4.55
CA ASN A 134 1.22 -6.31 4.55
C ASN A 134 1.78 -5.66 5.82
N THR A 135 3.08 -5.75 6.02
CA THR A 135 3.76 -5.03 7.11
C THR A 135 3.76 -3.52 6.90
N LEU A 136 3.81 -3.06 5.65
CA LEU A 136 3.74 -1.63 5.34
C LEU A 136 2.49 -0.97 5.90
N LEU A 137 1.33 -1.55 5.64
CA LEU A 137 0.07 -0.97 6.07
C LEU A 137 -0.11 -1.06 7.59
N THR A 138 0.28 -2.19 8.19
CA THR A 138 0.27 -2.33 9.66
C THR A 138 1.14 -1.28 10.33
N GLN A 139 2.30 -1.00 9.77
CA GLN A 139 3.22 0.01 10.29
C GLN A 139 2.69 1.43 10.08
N LEU A 140 2.03 1.70 8.94
CA LEU A 140 1.45 3.01 8.66
C LEU A 140 0.20 3.33 9.49
N THR A 141 -0.60 2.35 9.82
CA THR A 141 -1.93 2.58 10.39
C THR A 141 -2.18 1.89 11.72
N GLY A 142 -1.34 0.93 12.10
CA GLY A 142 -1.58 0.06 13.26
C GLY A 142 -2.78 -0.89 13.08
N ILE A 143 -3.37 -0.97 11.89
CA ILE A 143 -4.53 -1.81 11.62
C ILE A 143 -4.07 -3.26 11.38
N THR A 144 -4.49 -4.18 12.24
CA THR A 144 -4.11 -5.59 12.15
C THR A 144 -4.74 -6.34 10.97
N GLU A 145 -5.83 -5.83 10.42
CA GLU A 145 -6.49 -6.35 9.20
C GLU A 145 -5.78 -5.95 7.90
N SER A 146 -4.64 -5.35 8.02
CA SER A 146 -3.79 -4.92 6.90
C SER A 146 -3.36 -6.06 5.95
N ALA A 147 -3.43 -7.30 6.40
CA ALA A 147 -3.14 -8.48 5.58
C ALA A 147 -4.02 -8.58 4.32
N LEU A 148 -5.16 -7.90 4.30
CA LEU A 148 -6.05 -7.85 3.14
C LEU A 148 -5.54 -6.90 2.04
N TYR A 149 -4.69 -5.92 2.37
CA TYR A 149 -4.20 -4.90 1.43
C TYR A 149 -2.82 -5.26 0.87
N THR A 150 -2.72 -6.39 0.22
CA THR A 150 -1.44 -6.94 -0.26
C THR A 150 -1.06 -6.50 -1.68
N TYR A 151 -1.98 -5.95 -2.44
CA TYR A 151 -1.73 -5.47 -3.80
C TYR A 151 -1.32 -4.00 -3.77
N VAL A 152 -0.15 -3.67 -4.31
CA VAL A 152 0.37 -2.30 -4.28
C VAL A 152 0.78 -1.82 -5.66
N CYS A 153 0.59 -0.53 -5.92
CA CYS A 153 0.90 0.11 -7.18
C CYS A 153 1.37 1.55 -6.94
N PHE A 154 2.41 1.98 -7.64
CA PHE A 154 2.80 3.39 -7.69
C PHE A 154 1.98 4.12 -8.75
N TYR A 155 1.29 5.16 -8.35
CA TYR A 155 0.45 5.95 -9.23
C TYR A 155 0.51 7.44 -8.86
N ARG A 156 0.88 8.29 -9.82
CA ARG A 156 0.93 9.76 -9.69
C ARG A 156 1.53 10.27 -8.37
N GLY A 157 2.68 9.74 -7.98
CA GLY A 157 3.37 10.16 -6.75
C GLY A 157 2.85 9.53 -5.47
N HIS A 158 1.99 8.52 -5.56
CA HIS A 158 1.43 7.80 -4.43
C HIS A 158 1.73 6.30 -4.52
N LEU A 159 1.82 5.66 -3.38
CA LEU A 159 1.73 4.21 -3.25
C LEU A 159 0.28 3.86 -2.92
N LEU A 160 -0.39 3.18 -3.83
CA LEU A 160 -1.73 2.66 -3.64
C LEU A 160 -1.65 1.24 -3.07
N MET A 161 -2.49 0.93 -2.12
CA MET A 161 -2.63 -0.41 -1.52
C MET A 161 -4.09 -0.84 -1.56
N ALA A 162 -4.33 -2.08 -1.95
CA ALA A 162 -5.68 -2.60 -2.12
C ALA A 162 -5.77 -4.09 -1.79
N PRO A 163 -6.98 -4.61 -1.48
CA PRO A 163 -7.20 -6.03 -1.23
C PRO A 163 -7.15 -6.88 -2.51
N ASP A 164 -7.31 -6.26 -3.67
CA ASP A 164 -7.38 -6.94 -4.96
C ASP A 164 -7.02 -6.01 -6.13
N VAL A 165 -6.78 -6.62 -7.29
CA VAL A 165 -6.45 -5.91 -8.54
C VAL A 165 -7.63 -5.10 -9.07
N VAL A 166 -8.85 -5.57 -8.85
CA VAL A 166 -10.07 -4.87 -9.30
C VAL A 166 -10.17 -3.51 -8.65
N SER A 167 -9.91 -3.42 -7.33
CA SER A 167 -9.89 -2.15 -6.61
C SER A 167 -8.82 -1.19 -7.13
N LEU A 168 -7.59 -1.68 -7.36
CA LEU A 168 -6.52 -0.86 -7.95
C LEU A 168 -6.90 -0.36 -9.34
N THR A 169 -7.39 -1.23 -10.21
CA THR A 169 -7.76 -0.90 -11.58
C THR A 169 -8.91 0.10 -11.61
N ALA A 170 -9.94 -0.13 -10.82
CA ALA A 170 -11.11 0.77 -10.76
C ALA A 170 -10.73 2.16 -10.23
N TYR A 171 -9.84 2.22 -9.24
CA TYR A 171 -9.32 3.50 -8.73
C TYR A 171 -8.56 4.27 -9.81
N ILE A 172 -7.62 3.62 -10.48
CA ILE A 172 -6.81 4.25 -11.52
C ILE A 172 -7.68 4.67 -12.71
N ASP A 173 -8.62 3.83 -13.12
CA ASP A 173 -9.57 4.15 -14.20
C ASP A 173 -10.42 5.39 -13.84
N ALA A 174 -10.90 5.50 -12.63
CA ALA A 174 -11.64 6.68 -12.17
C ALA A 174 -10.78 7.95 -12.26
N MET A 175 -9.52 7.86 -11.84
CA MET A 175 -8.58 8.99 -11.90
C MET A 175 -8.25 9.37 -13.34
N GLU A 176 -8.00 8.40 -14.23
CA GLU A 176 -7.66 8.63 -15.64
C GLU A 176 -8.85 9.17 -16.45
N ASN A 177 -10.06 8.79 -16.10
CA ASN A 177 -11.29 9.26 -16.73
C ASN A 177 -11.83 10.55 -16.11
N GLU A 178 -11.13 11.14 -15.14
CA GLU A 178 -11.58 12.33 -14.40
C GLU A 178 -12.95 12.14 -13.69
N GLU A 179 -13.32 10.92 -13.37
CA GLU A 179 -14.49 10.56 -12.59
C GLU A 179 -14.19 10.66 -11.09
N VAL A 180 -13.92 11.87 -10.62
CA VAL A 180 -13.37 12.16 -9.30
C VAL A 180 -14.17 13.22 -8.57
N LEU A 181 -14.14 13.14 -7.25
CA LEU A 181 -14.55 14.20 -6.33
C LEU A 181 -13.37 15.16 -6.17
N ASP A 182 -13.57 16.41 -6.54
CA ASP A 182 -12.58 17.47 -6.36
C ASP A 182 -12.82 18.24 -5.05
N GLY A 183 -11.72 18.63 -4.40
CA GLY A 183 -11.79 19.57 -3.27
C GLY A 183 -12.45 19.00 -2.03
N ILE A 184 -12.17 17.74 -1.69
CA ILE A 184 -12.70 17.11 -0.48
C ILE A 184 -12.18 17.88 0.73
N PRO A 185 -13.05 18.46 1.58
CA PRO A 185 -12.65 19.01 2.86
C PRO A 185 -12.25 17.86 3.78
N LEU A 186 -11.00 17.84 4.16
CA LEU A 186 -10.46 16.94 5.17
C LEU A 186 -10.52 17.56 6.55
#